data_915fe689ef90f12f3fb41f8a1b6d7995
#
_entry.id   915fe689ef90f12f3fb41f8a1b6d7995
#
_cell.length_a   1.000
_cell.length_b   1.000
_cell.length_c   1.000
_cell.angle_alpha   90.00
_cell.angle_beta   90.00
_cell.angle_gamma   90.00
#
_symmetry.space_group_name_H-M   'P 1'
#
loop_
_entity.id
_entity.type
_entity.pdbx_description
1 polymer ?
#
loop_
_entity_poly.entity_id
_entity_poly.type
_entity_poly.pdbx_seq_one_letter_code
_entity_poly.pdbx_strand_id
1 'polypeptide(L)'
;MVNPRNYIKGMLAATIAFLGLSYCSPPAPANEAINAKNFNDQIVCMADNIYWEARNQPVKGMWAVALVTDNRVEDKRFPNTHCEVIKQGPTSKWWYEHHGKIVPIRHRCQFSWFCDGKSDEIPVYDIDV
;
A
#
# COMPACT_ATOMS: atom_id res chain seq x y z
N MET A 1 68.15 22.38 12.48
CA MET A 1 67.73 22.48 13.91
C MET A 1 66.50 23.40 13.92
N VAL A 2 65.30 22.85 13.97
CA VAL A 2 64.09 23.60 13.96
C VAL A 2 63.58 23.75 15.41
N ASN A 3 63.36 24.98 15.83
CA ASN A 3 63.06 25.35 17.22
C ASN A 3 61.61 25.02 17.59
N PRO A 4 61.33 24.21 18.63
CA PRO A 4 59.96 23.70 18.92
C PRO A 4 59.10 24.66 19.78
N ARG A 5 59.35 25.96 19.79
CA ARG A 5 58.67 26.89 20.71
C ARG A 5 57.51 27.70 20.13
N ASN A 6 57.09 27.47 18.89
CA ASN A 6 56.03 28.28 18.28
C ASN A 6 54.74 27.52 17.97
N TYR A 7 54.46 26.40 18.65
CA TYR A 7 53.26 25.61 18.36
C TYR A 7 52.13 25.70 19.41
N ILE A 8 52.16 26.71 20.27
CA ILE A 8 51.10 26.89 21.27
C ILE A 8 50.63 28.33 21.24
N LYS A 9 49.93 28.74 20.19
CA LYS A 9 49.00 29.88 20.19
C LYS A 9 48.01 29.72 19.04
N GLY A 10 46.84 29.20 19.33
CA GLY A 10 45.77 29.17 18.34
C GLY A 10 44.70 28.10 18.56
N MET A 11 44.48 27.61 19.79
CA MET A 11 43.25 26.90 20.10
C MET A 11 42.21 27.93 20.48
N LEU A 12 41.63 28.58 19.48
CA LEU A 12 40.33 29.21 19.60
C LEU A 12 39.27 28.09 19.64
N ALA A 13 38.76 27.82 20.83
CA ALA A 13 37.61 26.95 21.04
C ALA A 13 36.42 27.56 20.30
N ALA A 14 36.15 27.08 19.10
CA ALA A 14 34.90 27.30 18.42
C ALA A 14 33.85 26.42 19.12
N THR A 15 33.17 26.97 20.11
CA THR A 15 31.92 26.44 20.64
C THR A 15 30.89 26.51 19.54
N ILE A 16 30.73 25.42 18.80
CA ILE A 16 29.61 25.23 17.89
C ILE A 16 28.37 25.05 18.77
N ALA A 17 27.64 26.17 18.96
CA ALA A 17 26.31 26.11 19.49
C ALA A 17 25.46 25.33 18.47
N PHE A 18 25.15 24.06 18.78
CA PHE A 18 24.10 23.32 18.12
C PHE A 18 22.77 23.97 18.47
N LEU A 19 22.45 25.06 17.78
CA LEU A 19 21.05 25.50 17.67
C LEU A 19 20.33 24.39 16.95
N GLY A 20 19.50 23.65 17.69
CA GLY A 20 18.62 22.63 17.14
C GLY A 20 17.64 23.27 16.16
N LEU A 21 18.06 23.44 14.93
CA LEU A 21 17.16 23.71 13.83
C LEU A 21 16.39 22.41 13.60
N SER A 22 15.20 22.33 14.19
CA SER A 22 14.19 21.36 13.77
C SER A 22 13.95 21.61 12.28
N TYR A 23 14.62 20.84 11.42
CA TYR A 23 14.29 20.80 10.01
C TYR A 23 12.89 20.23 9.89
N CYS A 24 11.88 21.09 9.89
CA CYS A 24 10.54 20.75 9.45
C CYS A 24 10.68 20.53 7.95
N SER A 25 10.74 19.27 7.51
CA SER A 25 10.75 18.96 6.09
C SER A 25 9.49 19.57 5.46
N PRO A 26 9.59 20.25 4.32
CA PRO A 26 8.42 20.77 3.63
C PRO A 26 7.46 19.59 3.31
N PRO A 27 6.15 19.80 3.32
CA PRO A 27 5.21 18.76 2.91
C PRO A 27 5.50 18.33 1.49
N ALA A 28 5.42 17.01 1.24
CA ALA A 28 5.59 16.44 -0.09
C ALA A 28 4.61 17.12 -1.10
N PRO A 29 4.99 17.31 -2.34
CA PRO A 29 4.11 17.88 -3.35
C PRO A 29 2.85 17.03 -3.51
N ALA A 30 1.71 17.65 -3.78
CA ALA A 30 0.40 17.00 -3.80
C ALA A 30 0.33 15.77 -4.74
N ASN A 31 1.02 15.80 -5.87
CA ASN A 31 1.11 14.67 -6.82
C ASN A 31 1.86 13.47 -6.22
N GLU A 32 2.92 13.69 -5.44
CA GLU A 32 3.66 12.63 -4.76
C GLU A 32 2.83 12.00 -3.64
N ALA A 33 2.10 12.79 -2.88
CA ALA A 33 1.17 12.30 -1.86
C ALA A 33 0.01 11.49 -2.47
N ILE A 34 -0.54 11.90 -3.61
CA ILE A 34 -1.57 11.15 -4.35
C ILE A 34 -1.02 9.82 -4.86
N ASN A 35 0.19 9.81 -5.41
CA ASN A 35 0.83 8.59 -5.90
C ASN A 35 1.14 7.62 -4.76
N ALA A 36 1.63 8.12 -3.62
CA ALA A 36 1.90 7.30 -2.44
C ALA A 36 0.60 6.69 -1.87
N LYS A 37 -0.49 7.46 -1.81
CA LYS A 37 -1.78 6.94 -1.39
C LYS A 37 -2.29 5.85 -2.33
N ASN A 38 -2.24 6.07 -3.63
CA ASN A 38 -2.65 5.07 -4.62
C ASN A 38 -1.83 3.78 -4.50
N PHE A 39 -0.52 3.88 -4.31
CA PHE A 39 0.35 2.74 -4.10
C PHE A 39 -0.04 1.94 -2.85
N ASN A 40 -0.27 2.63 -1.72
CA ASN A 40 -0.71 1.98 -0.49
C ASN A 40 -2.07 1.29 -0.64
N ASP A 41 -3.02 1.91 -1.33
CA ASP A 41 -4.33 1.33 -1.62
C ASP A 41 -4.19 0.01 -2.42
N GLN A 42 -3.27 -0.06 -3.40
CA GLN A 42 -3.00 -1.28 -4.16
C GLN A 42 -2.41 -2.40 -3.29
N ILE A 43 -1.50 -2.06 -2.38
CA ILE A 43 -0.93 -3.03 -1.42
C ILE A 43 -2.02 -3.58 -0.51
N VAL A 44 -2.89 -2.73 0.03
CA VAL A 44 -4.00 -3.16 0.89
C VAL A 44 -4.94 -4.09 0.13
N CYS A 45 -5.36 -3.75 -1.09
CA CYS A 45 -6.19 -4.64 -1.91
C CYS A 45 -5.54 -6.01 -2.13
N MET A 46 -4.23 -6.06 -2.38
CA MET A 46 -3.50 -7.31 -2.57
C MET A 46 -3.44 -8.12 -1.27
N ALA A 47 -3.15 -7.47 -0.14
CA ALA A 47 -3.10 -8.11 1.17
C ALA A 47 -4.47 -8.72 1.55
N ASP A 48 -5.55 -7.97 1.38
CA ASP A 48 -6.92 -8.43 1.61
C ASP A 48 -7.23 -9.66 0.75
N ASN A 49 -6.86 -9.62 -0.54
CA ASN A 49 -7.09 -10.73 -1.44
C ASN A 49 -6.33 -11.99 -1.03
N ILE A 50 -5.05 -11.86 -0.68
CA ILE A 50 -4.25 -12.98 -0.17
C ILE A 50 -4.85 -13.54 1.11
N TYR A 51 -5.26 -12.69 2.03
CA TYR A 51 -5.89 -13.11 3.28
C TYR A 51 -7.16 -13.93 3.02
N TRP A 52 -8.12 -13.40 2.28
CA TRP A 52 -9.40 -14.06 2.07
C TRP A 52 -9.33 -15.32 1.23
N GLU A 53 -8.43 -15.38 0.25
CA GLU A 53 -8.26 -16.54 -0.64
C GLU A 53 -7.32 -17.61 -0.06
N ALA A 54 -6.32 -17.24 0.73
CA ALA A 54 -5.22 -18.14 1.07
C ALA A 54 -4.77 -18.13 2.53
N ARG A 55 -5.47 -17.49 3.48
CA ARG A 55 -5.03 -17.41 4.90
C ARG A 55 -4.75 -18.77 5.55
N ASN A 56 -5.46 -19.83 5.13
CA ASN A 56 -5.30 -21.18 5.64
C ASN A 56 -4.37 -22.05 4.79
N GLN A 57 -3.68 -21.45 3.82
CA GLN A 57 -2.77 -22.15 2.91
C GLN A 57 -1.31 -21.93 3.32
N PRO A 58 -0.41 -22.85 2.96
CA PRO A 58 1.02 -22.58 3.07
C PRO A 58 1.42 -21.32 2.28
N VAL A 59 2.54 -20.71 2.65
CA VAL A 59 3.09 -19.51 1.98
C VAL A 59 3.11 -19.61 0.44
N LYS A 60 3.36 -20.81 -0.10
CA LYS A 60 3.28 -21.05 -1.56
C LYS A 60 1.89 -20.79 -2.14
N GLY A 61 0.83 -21.08 -1.40
CA GLY A 61 -0.55 -20.77 -1.80
C GLY A 61 -0.81 -19.25 -1.81
N MET A 62 -0.32 -18.55 -0.80
CA MET A 62 -0.39 -17.08 -0.74
C MET A 62 0.33 -16.44 -1.93
N TRP A 63 1.54 -16.91 -2.25
CA TRP A 63 2.28 -16.48 -3.44
C TRP A 63 1.53 -16.74 -4.74
N ALA A 64 0.85 -17.89 -4.85
CA ALA A 64 0.07 -18.22 -6.05
C ALA A 64 -1.08 -17.21 -6.27
N VAL A 65 -1.78 -16.81 -5.21
CA VAL A 65 -2.83 -15.76 -5.28
C VAL A 65 -2.24 -14.42 -5.75
N ALA A 66 -1.12 -13.99 -5.17
CA ALA A 66 -0.45 -12.76 -5.57
C ALA A 66 -0.06 -12.80 -7.05
N LEU A 67 0.63 -13.84 -7.49
CA LEU A 67 1.07 -14.00 -8.88
C LEU A 67 -0.08 -14.05 -9.89
N VAL A 68 -1.20 -14.68 -9.55
CA VAL A 68 -2.40 -14.68 -10.42
C VAL A 68 -2.95 -13.27 -10.56
N THR A 69 -2.96 -12.49 -9.49
CA THR A 69 -3.42 -11.10 -9.52
C THR A 69 -2.48 -10.22 -10.33
N ASP A 70 -1.16 -10.33 -10.12
CA ASP A 70 -0.13 -9.60 -10.88
C ASP A 70 -0.21 -9.91 -12.38
N ASN A 71 -0.26 -11.18 -12.75
CA ASN A 71 -0.38 -11.61 -14.16
C ASN A 71 -1.63 -11.03 -14.83
N ARG A 72 -2.72 -10.85 -14.08
CA ARG A 72 -3.93 -10.20 -14.62
C ARG A 72 -3.73 -8.71 -14.81
N VAL A 73 -3.09 -8.02 -13.89
CA VAL A 73 -2.77 -6.57 -14.03
C VAL A 73 -1.89 -6.32 -15.26
N GLU A 74 -0.99 -7.24 -15.57
CA GLU A 74 -0.11 -7.15 -16.76
C GLU A 74 -0.83 -7.52 -18.07
N ASP A 75 -1.91 -8.27 -18.01
CA ASP A 75 -2.65 -8.75 -19.19
C ASP A 75 -3.71 -7.71 -19.61
N LYS A 76 -3.60 -7.20 -20.84
CA LYS A 76 -4.49 -6.18 -21.42
C LYS A 76 -5.99 -6.54 -21.42
N ARG A 77 -6.34 -7.79 -21.16
CA ARG A 77 -7.74 -8.25 -21.05
C ARG A 77 -8.39 -7.91 -19.71
N PHE A 78 -7.59 -7.51 -18.73
CA PHE A 78 -8.01 -7.17 -17.39
C PHE A 78 -7.74 -5.69 -17.07
N PRO A 79 -8.32 -5.16 -16.00
CA PRO A 79 -7.94 -3.85 -15.48
C PRO A 79 -6.44 -3.78 -15.16
N ASN A 80 -5.89 -2.56 -15.16
CA ASN A 80 -4.45 -2.33 -14.99
C ASN A 80 -4.03 -2.00 -13.55
N THR A 81 -4.90 -2.23 -12.57
CA THR A 81 -4.60 -2.04 -11.15
C THR A 81 -5.04 -3.25 -10.34
N HIS A 82 -4.33 -3.54 -9.24
CA HIS A 82 -4.66 -4.66 -8.37
C HIS A 82 -6.07 -4.55 -7.78
N CYS A 83 -6.44 -3.36 -7.27
CA CYS A 83 -7.76 -3.16 -6.71
C CYS A 83 -8.90 -3.40 -7.72
N GLU A 84 -8.73 -2.97 -8.97
CA GLU A 84 -9.74 -3.17 -10.00
C GLU A 84 -9.83 -4.63 -10.46
N VAL A 85 -8.68 -5.32 -10.58
CA VAL A 85 -8.65 -6.76 -10.88
C VAL A 85 -9.32 -7.55 -9.77
N ILE A 86 -9.03 -7.24 -8.50
CA ILE A 86 -9.57 -7.94 -7.35
C ILE A 86 -11.08 -7.74 -7.22
N LYS A 87 -11.53 -6.50 -7.43
CA LYS A 87 -12.95 -6.13 -7.35
C LYS A 87 -13.72 -6.35 -8.64
N GLN A 88 -13.11 -6.98 -9.64
CA GLN A 88 -13.73 -7.21 -10.94
C GLN A 88 -14.93 -8.16 -10.84
N GLY A 89 -16.06 -7.71 -11.39
CA GLY A 89 -17.27 -8.51 -11.45
C GLY A 89 -18.42 -7.75 -12.12
N PRO A 90 -19.45 -8.45 -12.56
CA PRO A 90 -20.65 -7.80 -13.10
C PRO A 90 -21.40 -7.04 -12.00
N THR A 91 -21.93 -5.88 -12.35
CA THR A 91 -22.69 -5.03 -11.44
C THR A 91 -24.18 -5.08 -11.71
N SER A 92 -24.97 -4.82 -10.69
CA SER A 92 -26.42 -4.85 -10.78
C SER A 92 -26.95 -3.58 -11.48
N LYS A 93 -27.51 -3.77 -12.67
CA LYS A 93 -28.17 -2.70 -13.43
C LYS A 93 -29.32 -2.08 -12.64
N TRP A 94 -30.10 -2.89 -11.94
CA TRP A 94 -31.23 -2.45 -11.13
C TRP A 94 -30.80 -1.46 -10.02
N TRP A 95 -29.73 -1.78 -9.26
CA TRP A 95 -29.22 -0.90 -8.22
C TRP A 95 -28.71 0.43 -8.77
N TYR A 96 -28.05 0.36 -9.94
CA TYR A 96 -27.57 1.56 -10.62
C TYR A 96 -28.72 2.47 -11.06
N GLU A 97 -29.77 1.90 -11.69
CA GLU A 97 -30.91 2.66 -12.23
C GLU A 97 -31.79 3.27 -11.13
N HIS A 98 -31.99 2.56 -10.00
CA HIS A 98 -32.93 3.01 -8.96
C HIS A 98 -32.26 3.79 -7.83
N HIS A 99 -30.97 3.62 -7.60
CA HIS A 99 -30.25 4.19 -6.46
C HIS A 99 -28.96 4.91 -6.84
N GLY A 100 -28.55 4.90 -8.10
CA GLY A 100 -27.26 5.45 -8.56
C GLY A 100 -26.03 4.75 -7.95
N LYS A 101 -26.19 3.53 -7.43
CA LYS A 101 -25.13 2.77 -6.74
C LYS A 101 -24.60 1.64 -7.59
N ILE A 102 -23.28 1.56 -7.68
CA ILE A 102 -22.58 0.43 -8.30
C ILE A 102 -22.48 -0.69 -7.25
N VAL A 103 -23.33 -1.73 -7.41
CA VAL A 103 -23.37 -2.88 -6.49
C VAL A 103 -22.99 -4.13 -7.27
N PRO A 104 -21.97 -4.90 -6.84
CA PRO A 104 -21.61 -6.15 -7.47
C PRO A 104 -22.76 -7.18 -7.38
N ILE A 105 -22.88 -8.00 -8.41
CA ILE A 105 -23.83 -9.12 -8.35
C ILE A 105 -23.23 -10.22 -7.47
N ARG A 106 -23.97 -10.59 -6.43
CA ARG A 106 -23.55 -11.55 -5.42
C ARG A 106 -23.07 -12.86 -6.05
N HIS A 107 -21.93 -13.37 -5.56
CA HIS A 107 -21.26 -14.60 -5.99
C HIS A 107 -20.85 -14.64 -7.48
N ARG A 108 -20.68 -13.47 -8.13
CA ARG A 108 -20.26 -13.39 -9.53
C ARG A 108 -18.95 -12.59 -9.74
N CYS A 109 -18.28 -12.22 -8.66
CA CYS A 109 -16.99 -11.54 -8.74
C CYS A 109 -15.85 -12.50 -9.07
N GLN A 110 -14.77 -11.95 -9.58
CA GLN A 110 -13.57 -12.71 -9.93
C GLN A 110 -12.94 -13.39 -8.70
N PHE A 111 -12.92 -12.68 -7.57
CA PHE A 111 -12.62 -13.20 -6.25
C PHE A 111 -13.91 -13.21 -5.44
N SER A 112 -14.34 -14.38 -4.98
CA SER A 112 -15.68 -14.59 -4.47
C SER A 112 -15.96 -13.86 -3.16
N TRP A 113 -14.95 -13.66 -2.33
CA TRP A 113 -15.08 -12.99 -1.04
C TRP A 113 -15.60 -11.56 -1.17
N PHE A 114 -15.16 -10.81 -2.21
CA PHE A 114 -15.54 -9.41 -2.41
C PHE A 114 -17.05 -9.20 -2.63
N CYS A 115 -17.79 -10.19 -3.09
CA CYS A 115 -19.23 -10.06 -3.32
C CYS A 115 -20.04 -11.25 -2.80
N ASP A 116 -19.58 -11.92 -1.75
CA ASP A 116 -20.34 -13.00 -1.09
C ASP A 116 -21.41 -12.45 -0.12
N GLY A 117 -21.38 -11.16 0.15
CA GLY A 117 -22.33 -10.44 1.01
C GLY A 117 -22.00 -10.53 2.49
N LYS A 118 -20.79 -10.93 2.85
CA LYS A 118 -20.25 -10.85 4.21
C LYS A 118 -19.44 -9.58 4.41
N SER A 119 -18.95 -9.34 5.64
CA SER A 119 -18.00 -8.26 5.89
C SER A 119 -16.63 -8.64 5.32
N ASP A 120 -16.01 -7.68 4.62
CA ASP A 120 -14.66 -7.81 4.09
C ASP A 120 -13.61 -7.30 5.09
N GLU A 121 -14.02 -6.90 6.30
CA GLU A 121 -13.10 -6.46 7.36
C GLU A 121 -12.33 -7.66 7.92
N ILE A 122 -11.01 -7.57 7.91
CA ILE A 122 -10.14 -8.56 8.52
C ILE A 122 -10.28 -8.46 10.05
N PRO A 123 -10.62 -9.54 10.76
CA PRO A 123 -10.75 -9.51 12.21
C PRO A 123 -9.44 -9.11 12.88
N VAL A 124 -9.51 -8.22 13.89
CA VAL A 124 -8.33 -7.69 14.60
C VAL A 124 -7.44 -8.77 15.20
N TYR A 125 -8.02 -9.89 15.64
CA TYR A 125 -7.28 -11.02 16.18
C TYR A 125 -6.49 -11.83 15.14
N ASP A 126 -6.70 -11.59 13.85
CA ASP A 126 -5.98 -12.24 12.74
C ASP A 126 -4.83 -11.36 12.21
N ILE A 127 -4.66 -10.14 12.73
CA ILE A 127 -3.63 -9.19 12.24
C ILE A 127 -2.23 -9.50 12.81
N ASP A 128 -2.15 -10.22 13.91
CA ASP A 128 -0.91 -10.52 14.63
C ASP A 128 -0.26 -11.88 14.22
N VAL A 129 -0.59 -12.40 13.03
CA VAL A 129 -0.07 -13.69 12.54
C VAL A 129 1.04 -13.49 11.50
#